data_aba1c8b775a6ba1e59562dec229f82a6
#
_entry.id   aba1c8b775a6ba1e59562dec229f82a6
#
_cell.length_a   1.000
_cell.length_b   1.000
_cell.length_c   1.000
_cell.angle_alpha   90.00
_cell.angle_beta   90.00
_cell.angle_gamma   90.00
#
_symmetry.space_group_name_H-M   'P 1'
#
loop_
_entity.id
_entity.type
_entity.pdbx_description
1 polymer ?
#
loop_
_entity_poly.entity_id
_entity_poly.type
_entity_poly.pdbx_seq_one_letter_code
_entity_poly.pdbx_strand_id
1 'polypeptide(L)'
;MRCGVVVEDLAVEVTAELPNDHARREVLALIECVRHDPRAWPDVRDPGPGEEIREAFERRCWVQYMPHARAIEVREIHWIG
;
A
#
# COMPACT_ATOMS: atom_id res chain seq x y z
N MET A 1 12.97 6.21 10.88
CA MET A 1 12.57 7.34 10.04
C MET A 1 11.48 6.89 9.08
N ARG A 2 10.41 7.66 8.95
CA ARG A 2 9.31 7.29 8.06
C ARG A 2 9.63 7.61 6.61
N CYS A 3 9.18 6.73 5.71
CA CYS A 3 9.22 7.00 4.28
C CYS A 3 8.13 7.99 3.88
N GLY A 4 8.34 8.74 2.81
CA GLY A 4 7.28 9.47 2.16
C GLY A 4 6.30 8.51 1.49
N VAL A 5 5.16 9.02 1.07
CA VAL A 5 4.15 8.22 0.36
C VAL A 5 3.79 8.90 -0.95
N VAL A 6 3.85 8.15 -2.04
CA VAL A 6 3.34 8.56 -3.34
C VAL A 6 2.20 7.60 -3.69
N VAL A 7 1.06 8.13 -4.07
CA VAL A 7 -0.12 7.32 -4.40
C VAL A 7 -0.44 7.50 -5.87
N GLU A 8 -0.47 6.41 -6.64
CA GLU A 8 -0.81 6.48 -8.05
C GLU A 8 -2.29 6.85 -8.25
N ASP A 9 -2.61 7.43 -9.41
CA ASP A 9 -3.95 7.94 -9.71
C ASP A 9 -5.05 6.90 -9.50
N LEU A 10 -4.83 5.67 -9.94
CA LEU A 10 -5.82 4.60 -9.76
C LEU A 10 -6.07 4.29 -8.28
N ALA A 11 -5.02 4.33 -7.47
CA ALA A 11 -5.16 4.10 -6.03
C ALA A 11 -5.89 5.27 -5.35
N VAL A 12 -5.65 6.49 -5.83
CA VAL A 12 -6.41 7.66 -5.34
C VAL A 12 -7.90 7.49 -5.63
N GLU A 13 -8.25 7.04 -6.85
CA GLU A 13 -9.64 6.80 -7.22
C GLU A 13 -10.30 5.75 -6.32
N VAL A 14 -9.61 4.65 -6.06
CA VAL A 14 -10.12 3.61 -5.16
C VAL A 14 -10.35 4.15 -3.76
N THR A 15 -9.43 4.97 -3.26
CA THR A 15 -9.56 5.59 -1.95
C THR A 15 -10.81 6.48 -1.88
N ALA A 16 -11.08 7.23 -2.95
CA ALA A 16 -12.27 8.09 -3.03
C ALA A 16 -13.57 7.28 -3.07
N GLU A 17 -13.53 6.05 -3.58
CA GLU A 17 -14.68 5.17 -3.71
C GLU A 17 -14.92 4.26 -2.50
N LEU A 18 -14.07 4.31 -1.49
CA LEU A 18 -14.26 3.49 -0.29
C LEU A 18 -15.61 3.83 0.38
N PRO A 19 -16.28 2.81 0.94
CA PRO A 19 -17.70 2.96 1.33
C PRO A 19 -17.95 3.94 2.47
N ASN A 20 -16.96 4.18 3.33
CA ASN A 20 -17.16 5.06 4.48
C ASN A 20 -15.81 5.48 5.08
N ASP A 21 -15.87 6.35 6.09
CA ASP A 21 -14.67 6.85 6.76
C ASP A 21 -13.92 5.77 7.52
N HIS A 22 -14.62 4.77 8.03
CA HIS A 22 -14.00 3.65 8.71
C HIS A 22 -13.07 2.87 7.76
N ALA A 23 -13.55 2.61 6.53
CA ALA A 23 -12.74 1.93 5.51
C ALA A 23 -11.49 2.76 5.18
N ARG A 24 -11.66 4.08 5.01
CA ARG A 24 -10.53 4.96 4.74
C ARG A 24 -9.51 4.92 5.86
N ARG A 25 -9.96 4.94 7.12
CA ARG A 25 -9.05 4.89 8.27
C ARG A 25 -8.28 3.57 8.34
N GLU A 26 -8.94 2.45 8.03
CA GLU A 26 -8.25 1.15 8.01
C GLU A 26 -7.16 1.11 6.93
N VAL A 27 -7.47 1.59 5.72
CA VAL A 27 -6.51 1.64 4.63
C VAL A 27 -5.34 2.57 4.98
N LEU A 28 -5.62 3.75 5.52
CA LEU A 28 -4.58 4.70 5.90
C LEU A 28 -3.70 4.16 7.04
N ALA A 29 -4.29 3.45 7.99
CA ALA A 29 -3.53 2.81 9.07
C ALA A 29 -2.57 1.76 8.52
N LEU A 30 -3.01 0.98 7.53
CA LEU A 30 -2.15 -0.01 6.89
C LEU A 30 -0.99 0.67 6.15
N ILE A 31 -1.27 1.74 5.43
CA ILE A 31 -0.23 2.53 4.75
C ILE A 31 0.78 3.09 5.76
N GLU A 32 0.30 3.57 6.91
CA GLU A 32 1.20 4.04 7.97
C GLU A 32 2.11 2.92 8.49
N CYS A 33 1.58 1.72 8.67
CA CYS A 33 2.39 0.56 9.06
C CYS A 33 3.47 0.27 8.02
N VAL A 34 3.13 0.34 6.74
CA VAL A 34 4.07 0.12 5.64
C VAL A 34 5.17 1.18 5.64
N ARG A 35 4.81 2.44 5.91
CA ARG A 35 5.79 3.53 5.94
C ARG A 35 6.86 3.34 7.03
N HIS A 36 6.49 2.71 8.14
CA HIS A 36 7.43 2.46 9.24
C HIS A 36 8.43 1.35 8.91
N ASP A 37 8.01 0.35 8.15
CA ASP A 37 8.88 -0.76 7.77
C ASP A 37 8.47 -1.31 6.40
N PRO A 38 8.90 -0.65 5.33
CA PRO A 38 8.44 -1.02 3.97
C PRO A 38 8.85 -2.42 3.53
N ARG A 39 9.84 -3.03 4.16
CA ARG A 39 10.31 -4.35 3.75
C ARG A 39 9.90 -5.48 4.67
N ALA A 40 9.03 -5.20 5.64
CA ALA A 40 8.48 -6.22 6.51
C ALA A 40 7.45 -7.11 5.80
N TRP A 41 6.86 -6.64 4.71
CA TRP A 41 5.81 -7.34 3.98
C TRP A 41 6.38 -8.16 2.82
N PRO A 42 5.70 -9.24 2.42
CA PRO A 42 6.23 -10.13 1.37
C PRO A 42 6.31 -9.46 0.00
N ASP A 43 7.35 -9.82 -0.74
CA ASP A 43 7.51 -9.45 -2.14
C ASP A 43 6.65 -10.43 -2.96
N VAL A 44 5.71 -9.90 -3.73
CA VAL A 44 4.74 -10.71 -4.48
C VAL A 44 5.04 -10.77 -5.97
N ARG A 45 6.14 -10.17 -6.42
CA ARG A 45 6.53 -10.24 -7.83
C ARG A 45 7.16 -11.59 -8.15
N ASP A 46 7.16 -11.94 -9.42
CA ASP A 46 7.88 -13.10 -9.90
C ASP A 46 9.40 -12.89 -9.76
N PRO A 47 10.17 -13.95 -9.50
CA PRO A 47 11.62 -13.82 -9.46
C PRO A 47 12.18 -13.30 -10.77
N GLY A 48 13.12 -12.36 -10.70
CA GLY A 48 13.78 -11.81 -11.87
C GLY A 48 14.17 -10.36 -11.69
N PRO A 49 14.82 -9.77 -12.71
CA PRO A 49 15.14 -8.35 -12.67
C PRO A 49 13.87 -7.52 -12.75
N GLY A 50 13.84 -6.42 -12.04
CA GLY A 50 12.69 -5.52 -12.02
C GLY A 50 12.48 -4.89 -10.67
N GLU A 51 11.47 -4.06 -10.59
CA GLU A 51 11.16 -3.35 -9.37
C GLU A 51 10.50 -4.28 -8.35
N GLU A 52 10.85 -4.08 -7.10
CA GLU A 52 10.28 -4.81 -5.98
C GLU A 52 8.82 -4.39 -5.78
N ILE A 53 7.93 -5.36 -5.73
CA ILE A 53 6.50 -5.13 -5.46
C ILE A 53 6.13 -5.93 -4.23
N ARG A 54 5.65 -5.23 -3.20
CA ARG A 54 5.25 -5.85 -1.95
C ARG A 54 3.77 -5.67 -1.71
N GLU A 55 3.20 -6.58 -0.92
CA GLU A 55 1.79 -6.54 -0.59
C GLU A 55 1.62 -6.55 0.92
N ALA A 56 1.01 -5.51 1.45
CA ALA A 56 0.64 -5.40 2.85
C ALA A 56 -0.85 -5.66 2.98
N PHE A 57 -1.25 -6.36 4.03
CA PHE A 57 -2.65 -6.76 4.17
C PHE A 57 -3.11 -6.70 5.62
N GLU A 58 -4.39 -6.45 5.75
CA GLU A 58 -5.16 -6.49 6.98
C GLU A 58 -6.41 -7.34 6.75
N ARG A 59 -7.30 -7.39 7.74
CA ARG A 59 -8.47 -8.24 7.68
C ARG A 59 -9.42 -7.94 6.52
N ARG A 60 -9.50 -6.67 6.12
CA ARG A 60 -10.49 -6.20 5.14
C ARG A 60 -9.90 -5.45 3.96
N CYS A 61 -8.59 -5.29 3.94
CA CYS A 61 -7.95 -4.55 2.85
C CYS A 61 -6.54 -5.03 2.62
N TRP A 62 -6.03 -4.75 1.44
CA TRP A 62 -4.61 -4.90 1.16
C TRP A 62 -4.15 -3.80 0.21
N VAL A 63 -2.83 -3.58 0.22
CA VAL A 63 -2.18 -2.53 -0.54
C VAL A 63 -0.99 -3.13 -1.25
N GLN A 64 -0.89 -2.93 -2.57
CA GLN A 64 0.34 -3.23 -3.30
C GLN A 64 1.15 -1.95 -3.45
N TYR A 65 2.43 -2.04 -3.18
CA TYR A 65 3.31 -0.88 -3.19
C TYR A 65 4.72 -1.26 -3.64
N MET A 66 5.46 -0.25 -4.09
CA MET A 66 6.85 -0.39 -4.47
C MET A 66 7.70 0.41 -3.48
N PRO A 67 8.57 -0.26 -2.71
CA PRO A 67 9.46 0.48 -1.81
C PRO A 67 10.60 1.13 -2.57
N HIS A 68 10.89 2.38 -2.24
CA HIS A 68 12.02 3.14 -2.75
C HIS A 68 12.90 3.59 -1.57
N ALA A 69 14.02 4.23 -1.86
CA ALA A 69 14.97 4.60 -0.82
C ALA A 69 14.38 5.50 0.28
N ARG A 70 13.46 6.41 -0.11
CA ARG A 70 12.89 7.40 0.82
C ARG A 70 11.38 7.50 0.77
N ALA A 71 10.73 6.61 0.04
CA ALA A 71 9.30 6.67 -0.14
C ALA A 71 8.75 5.31 -0.51
N ILE A 72 7.46 5.12 -0.31
CA ILE A 72 6.74 4.00 -0.89
C ILE A 72 5.80 4.55 -1.95
N GLU A 73 5.67 3.82 -3.04
CA GLU A 73 4.73 4.16 -4.10
C GLU A 73 3.57 3.19 -4.03
N VAL A 74 2.41 3.67 -3.61
CA VAL A 74 1.19 2.85 -3.49
C VAL A 74 0.56 2.73 -4.87
N ARG A 75 0.47 1.51 -5.39
CA ARG A 75 -0.04 1.25 -6.72
C ARG A 75 -1.48 0.78 -6.73
N GLU A 76 -1.84 -0.09 -5.80
CA GLU A 76 -3.18 -0.65 -5.75
C GLU A 76 -3.66 -0.71 -4.31
N ILE A 77 -4.93 -0.43 -4.12
CA ILE A 77 -5.61 -0.52 -2.84
C ILE A 77 -6.86 -1.35 -3.08
N HIS A 78 -7.09 -2.36 -2.25
CA HIS A 78 -8.25 -3.22 -2.33
C HIS A 78 -8.97 -3.27 -0.99
N TRP A 79 -10.27 -3.11 -1.06
CA TRP A 79 -11.15 -3.18 0.10
C TRP A 79 -12.11 -4.36 -0.07
N ILE A 80 -12.15 -5.25 0.91
CA ILE A 80 -12.98 -6.45 0.84
C ILE A 80 -14.33 -6.25 1.55
N GLY A 81 -14.40 -5.28 2.41
CA GLY A 81 -15.61 -4.98 3.12
C GLY A 81 -15.66 -5.52 4.50
#